data_5ed2254aa2718d79c63694a27b3b1c14
#
_entry.id   5ed2254aa2718d79c63694a27b3b1c14
#
_cell.length_a   1.000
_cell.length_b   1.000
_cell.length_c   1.000
_cell.angle_alpha   90.00
_cell.angle_beta   90.00
_cell.angle_gamma   90.00
#
_symmetry.space_group_name_H-M   'P 1'
#
loop_
_entity.id
_entity.type
_entity.pdbx_description
1 polymer ?
#
loop_
_entity_poly.entity_id
_entity_poly.type
_entity_poly.pdbx_seq_one_letter_code
_entity_poly.pdbx_strand_id
1 'polypeptide(L)'
;MKTSQFWYPLPARLIAQHPAEKRGAERMMVLHRDTGVVEHRRFADIVEYITANDLLVVNDTKVFPARLIGEWPDTHGAVEMLMVNAAPMDADGARPSMSAGADSLRWNVIVGSGRKCREGQRASFGPRGELTATLLKPLAGIGMWQVEFACERPLMDLLDEFGRTPVPPYVKREGTAAEEAEDRERYQTIYAKHVGSVAAPTAGLHFTPEIFAALDEKGVRRAAVTLHVGPGTFRPVKAENIEDHHMDFEAFTVPPETADAVNDCKARGGRVFCVGSTTVRTLESVAARTGDEVPDPLVVPGSGASDIFIYPPYRFRVCDCMLTNFHLPQSTLLMMVSALAGRERVLCSYALAVRANYQFFSYGDCMLIV
;
A
#
# COMPACT_ATOMS: atom_id res chain seq x y z
N MET A 1 -12.89 -0.43 -21.30
CA MET A 1 -12.99 1.00 -20.86
C MET A 1 -11.62 1.66 -21.06
N LYS A 2 -11.55 2.97 -21.46
CA LYS A 2 -10.25 3.62 -21.68
C LYS A 2 -9.67 4.21 -20.40
N THR A 3 -8.36 4.03 -20.20
CA THR A 3 -7.61 4.62 -19.08
C THR A 3 -7.76 6.15 -19.03
N SER A 4 -7.81 6.81 -20.20
CA SER A 4 -8.03 8.25 -20.31
C SER A 4 -9.34 8.77 -19.69
N GLN A 5 -10.34 7.90 -19.49
CA GLN A 5 -11.60 8.27 -18.85
C GLN A 5 -11.46 8.55 -17.34
N PHE A 6 -10.31 8.23 -16.75
CA PHE A 6 -9.97 8.48 -15.35
C PHE A 6 -8.95 9.63 -15.20
N TRP A 7 -8.87 10.48 -16.21
CA TRP A 7 -8.01 11.65 -16.17
C TRP A 7 -8.70 12.84 -15.50
N TYR A 8 -7.96 13.59 -14.71
CA TYR A 8 -8.33 14.89 -14.17
C TYR A 8 -7.07 15.77 -14.02
N PRO A 9 -7.17 17.13 -14.07
CA PRO A 9 -6.01 17.99 -13.88
C PRO A 9 -5.59 18.01 -12.42
N LEU A 10 -4.33 17.61 -12.14
CA LEU A 10 -3.73 17.66 -10.80
C LEU A 10 -2.51 18.57 -10.83
N PRO A 11 -2.57 19.78 -10.22
CA PRO A 11 -1.41 20.64 -10.07
C PRO A 11 -0.35 20.01 -9.16
N ALA A 12 0.93 20.03 -9.60
CA ALA A 12 2.03 19.41 -8.85
C ALA A 12 2.19 19.96 -7.42
N ARG A 13 1.84 21.22 -7.17
CA ARG A 13 1.86 21.85 -5.83
C ARG A 13 0.93 21.20 -4.82
N LEU A 14 -0.06 20.43 -5.28
CA LEU A 14 -1.00 19.74 -4.40
C LEU A 14 -0.51 18.34 -4.01
N ILE A 15 0.63 17.88 -4.53
CA ILE A 15 1.24 16.60 -4.14
C ILE A 15 2.04 16.84 -2.86
N ALA A 16 1.55 16.31 -1.73
CA ALA A 16 2.18 16.48 -0.44
C ALA A 16 3.58 15.86 -0.43
N GLN A 17 4.57 16.65 0.01
CA GLN A 17 5.97 16.23 0.12
C GLN A 17 6.34 15.82 1.55
N HIS A 18 5.61 16.29 2.54
CA HIS A 18 5.79 16.02 3.95
C HIS A 18 4.45 15.62 4.58
N PRO A 19 4.46 14.79 5.64
CA PRO A 19 3.27 14.55 6.43
C PRO A 19 2.79 15.84 7.09
N ALA A 20 1.51 15.90 7.46
CA ALA A 20 0.99 16.99 8.26
C ALA A 20 1.79 17.13 9.56
N GLU A 21 1.98 18.35 10.05
CA GLU A 21 2.74 18.64 11.29
C GLU A 21 2.23 17.77 12.46
N LYS A 22 0.91 17.66 12.59
CA LYS A 22 0.27 16.80 13.56
C LYS A 22 -0.55 15.73 12.86
N ARG A 23 -0.25 14.44 13.12
CA ARG A 23 -1.03 13.30 12.63
C ARG A 23 -2.49 13.40 13.10
N GLY A 24 -3.44 13.13 12.20
CA GLY A 24 -4.87 13.25 12.46
C GLY A 24 -5.46 14.65 12.25
N ALA A 25 -4.62 15.66 11.92
CA ALA A 25 -5.07 17.02 11.62
C ALA A 25 -5.40 17.24 10.13
N GLU A 26 -5.19 16.24 9.30
CA GLU A 26 -5.45 16.26 7.87
C GLU A 26 -6.93 16.55 7.60
N ARG A 27 -7.21 17.10 6.43
CA ARG A 27 -8.59 17.29 5.96
C ARG A 27 -9.17 15.97 5.46
N MET A 28 -10.44 15.79 5.66
CA MET A 28 -11.20 14.66 5.17
C MET A 28 -12.37 15.15 4.29
N MET A 29 -12.45 14.65 3.07
CA MET A 29 -13.60 14.83 2.23
C MET A 29 -14.53 13.62 2.40
N VAL A 30 -15.78 13.82 2.80
CA VAL A 30 -16.77 12.75 2.88
C VAL A 30 -17.64 12.77 1.64
N LEU A 31 -17.69 11.66 0.92
CA LEU A 31 -18.56 11.46 -0.23
C LEU A 31 -19.67 10.47 0.13
N HIS A 32 -20.89 10.94 0.15
CA HIS A 32 -22.09 10.11 0.26
C HIS A 32 -22.41 9.53 -1.12
N ARG A 33 -22.06 8.24 -1.32
CA ARG A 33 -22.13 7.61 -2.65
C ARG A 33 -23.56 7.49 -3.21
N ASP A 34 -24.57 7.46 -2.34
CA ASP A 34 -25.96 7.33 -2.77
C ASP A 34 -26.52 8.66 -3.30
N THR A 35 -26.21 9.76 -2.62
CA THR A 35 -26.71 11.10 -2.93
C THR A 35 -25.74 11.93 -3.77
N GLY A 36 -24.44 11.64 -3.72
CA GLY A 36 -23.38 12.46 -4.32
C GLY A 36 -23.03 13.69 -3.50
N VAL A 37 -23.61 13.84 -2.29
CA VAL A 37 -23.27 14.95 -1.39
C VAL A 37 -21.83 14.84 -0.93
N VAL A 38 -21.13 15.97 -0.91
CA VAL A 38 -19.75 16.10 -0.45
C VAL A 38 -19.69 17.00 0.78
N GLU A 39 -19.05 16.53 1.84
CA GLU A 39 -18.75 17.32 3.03
C GLU A 39 -17.25 17.56 3.14
N HIS A 40 -16.87 18.70 3.72
CA HIS A 40 -15.48 19.02 4.08
C HIS A 40 -15.33 18.93 5.59
N ARG A 41 -14.50 18.01 6.06
CA ARG A 41 -14.29 17.67 7.47
C ARG A 41 -12.81 17.64 7.83
N ARG A 42 -12.51 17.40 9.10
CA ARG A 42 -11.21 16.98 9.59
C ARG A 42 -11.18 15.46 9.77
N PHE A 43 -10.01 14.84 9.69
CA PHE A 43 -9.91 13.39 9.86
C PHE A 43 -10.44 12.93 11.24
N ALA A 44 -10.24 13.71 12.28
CA ALA A 44 -10.77 13.41 13.61
C ALA A 44 -12.29 13.19 13.63
N ASP A 45 -13.03 13.81 12.71
CA ASP A 45 -14.49 13.69 12.61
C ASP A 45 -14.92 12.30 12.07
N ILE A 46 -13.98 11.43 11.67
CA ILE A 46 -14.29 10.07 11.20
C ILE A 46 -15.11 9.29 12.22
N VAL A 47 -14.91 9.57 13.50
CA VAL A 47 -15.65 8.97 14.61
C VAL A 47 -17.16 9.19 14.49
N GLU A 48 -17.62 10.29 13.85
CA GLU A 48 -19.04 10.59 13.67
C GLU A 48 -19.72 9.65 12.66
N TYR A 49 -18.96 9.08 11.71
CA TYR A 49 -19.48 8.27 10.60
C TYR A 49 -19.54 6.77 10.87
N ILE A 50 -18.87 6.31 11.94
CA ILE A 50 -18.78 4.90 12.30
C ILE A 50 -19.57 4.64 13.58
N THR A 51 -20.38 3.60 13.58
CA THR A 51 -21.24 3.21 14.71
C THR A 51 -20.79 1.87 15.32
N ALA A 52 -21.30 1.55 16.50
CA ALA A 52 -21.03 0.26 17.17
C ALA A 52 -21.50 -0.97 16.38
N ASN A 53 -22.43 -0.79 15.41
CA ASN A 53 -22.86 -1.88 14.53
C ASN A 53 -21.87 -2.14 13.38
N ASP A 54 -20.99 -1.19 13.07
CA ASP A 54 -20.03 -1.27 11.98
C ASP A 54 -18.74 -1.98 12.42
N LEU A 55 -17.90 -2.32 11.44
CA LEU A 55 -16.58 -2.89 11.65
C LEU A 55 -15.53 -2.06 10.89
N LEU A 56 -14.49 -1.61 11.59
CA LEU A 56 -13.34 -0.96 10.98
C LEU A 56 -12.24 -2.00 10.70
N VAL A 57 -11.87 -2.19 9.43
CA VAL A 57 -10.80 -3.12 9.04
C VAL A 57 -9.60 -2.35 8.52
N VAL A 58 -8.42 -2.67 9.07
CA VAL A 58 -7.15 -2.03 8.74
C VAL A 58 -6.15 -3.03 8.15
N ASN A 59 -5.09 -2.54 7.50
CA ASN A 59 -3.95 -3.36 7.07
C ASN A 59 -2.78 -3.10 8.02
N ASP A 60 -2.38 -4.12 8.80
CA ASP A 60 -1.36 -4.05 9.84
C ASP A 60 0.06 -4.37 9.37
N THR A 61 0.28 -4.38 8.06
CA THR A 61 1.62 -4.56 7.50
C THR A 61 2.58 -3.49 8.01
N LYS A 62 3.85 -3.89 8.21
CA LYS A 62 4.93 -3.00 8.64
C LYS A 62 5.95 -2.82 7.53
N VAL A 63 6.26 -1.57 7.22
CA VAL A 63 7.33 -1.21 6.27
C VAL A 63 8.68 -1.50 6.90
N PHE A 64 9.60 -2.07 6.14
CA PHE A 64 11.01 -2.22 6.52
C PHE A 64 11.90 -1.32 5.65
N PRO A 65 13.14 -1.01 6.08
CA PRO A 65 14.05 -0.15 5.34
C PRO A 65 14.59 -0.84 4.08
N ALA A 66 13.72 -1.00 3.10
CA ALA A 66 13.92 -1.82 1.90
C ALA A 66 14.80 -1.17 0.82
N ARG A 67 15.18 0.11 0.99
CA ARG A 67 15.94 0.88 0.00
C ARG A 67 17.39 0.94 0.39
N LEU A 68 18.27 0.28 -0.37
CA LEU A 68 19.71 0.26 -0.17
C LEU A 68 20.39 1.21 -1.15
N ILE A 69 21.29 2.06 -0.64
CA ILE A 69 22.14 2.93 -1.43
C ILE A 69 23.59 2.49 -1.23
N GLY A 70 24.29 2.22 -2.31
CA GLY A 70 25.66 1.72 -2.28
C GLY A 70 26.42 2.07 -3.55
N GLU A 71 27.47 1.31 -3.82
CA GLU A 71 28.30 1.51 -4.98
C GLU A 71 28.65 0.19 -5.70
N TRP A 72 29.06 0.33 -6.93
CA TRP A 72 29.68 -0.74 -7.70
C TRP A 72 31.20 -0.72 -7.41
N PRO A 73 31.78 -1.74 -6.75
CA PRO A 73 33.20 -1.72 -6.35
C PRO A 73 34.20 -1.57 -7.53
N ASP A 74 33.78 -2.01 -8.74
CA ASP A 74 34.60 -1.95 -9.95
C ASP A 74 34.71 -0.55 -10.57
N THR A 75 33.75 0.34 -10.32
CA THR A 75 33.67 1.67 -10.95
C THR A 75 33.40 2.81 -9.98
N HIS A 76 33.16 2.52 -8.71
CA HIS A 76 32.71 3.48 -7.70
C HIS A 76 31.44 4.26 -8.11
N GLY A 77 30.68 3.73 -9.07
CA GLY A 77 29.42 4.30 -9.50
C GLY A 77 28.32 3.99 -8.50
N ALA A 78 27.45 4.96 -8.25
CA ALA A 78 26.32 4.79 -7.34
C ALA A 78 25.34 3.71 -7.83
N VAL A 79 24.78 2.95 -6.91
CA VAL A 79 23.70 2.00 -7.14
C VAL A 79 22.65 2.13 -6.06
N GLU A 80 21.39 2.03 -6.47
CA GLU A 80 20.26 1.92 -5.59
C GLU A 80 19.57 0.57 -5.81
N MET A 81 19.25 -0.13 -4.73
CA MET A 81 18.45 -1.35 -4.79
C MET A 81 17.23 -1.20 -3.89
N LEU A 82 16.06 -1.40 -4.48
CA LEU A 82 14.80 -1.51 -3.72
C LEU A 82 14.44 -2.98 -3.61
N MET A 83 14.46 -3.51 -2.40
CA MET A 83 14.03 -4.88 -2.13
C MET A 83 12.53 -5.01 -2.37
N VAL A 84 12.08 -6.06 -3.03
CA VAL A 84 10.67 -6.26 -3.39
C VAL A 84 10.06 -7.42 -2.59
N ASN A 85 10.64 -8.60 -2.71
CA ASN A 85 10.25 -9.80 -1.97
C ASN A 85 11.40 -10.80 -1.91
N ALA A 86 11.39 -11.66 -0.90
CA ALA A 86 12.32 -12.78 -0.84
C ALA A 86 12.07 -13.72 -2.04
N ALA A 87 13.15 -14.13 -2.72
CA ALA A 87 13.06 -15.10 -3.79
C ALA A 87 13.09 -16.53 -3.22
N PRO A 88 12.34 -17.49 -3.81
CA PRO A 88 12.42 -18.87 -3.40
C PRO A 88 13.84 -19.42 -3.62
N MET A 89 14.31 -20.24 -2.68
CA MET A 89 15.67 -20.83 -2.71
C MET A 89 15.83 -21.87 -3.83
N ASP A 90 14.76 -22.54 -4.29
CA ASP A 90 14.79 -23.63 -5.24
C ASP A 90 13.79 -23.54 -6.37
N ALA A 91 14.09 -24.28 -7.47
CA ALA A 91 13.41 -24.23 -8.77
C ALA A 91 11.98 -24.81 -8.79
N ASP A 92 11.44 -25.32 -7.71
CA ASP A 92 10.20 -26.08 -7.66
C ASP A 92 8.93 -25.25 -7.38
N GLY A 93 8.84 -24.02 -7.87
CA GLY A 93 7.56 -23.32 -7.98
C GLY A 93 6.88 -22.96 -6.65
N ALA A 94 7.56 -23.00 -5.53
CA ALA A 94 7.03 -22.47 -4.26
C ALA A 94 6.83 -20.96 -4.37
N ARG A 95 5.63 -20.49 -4.08
CA ARG A 95 5.27 -19.06 -4.09
C ARG A 95 6.24 -18.28 -3.20
N PRO A 96 6.69 -17.08 -3.61
CA PRO A 96 7.54 -16.26 -2.78
C PRO A 96 6.80 -15.97 -1.47
N SER A 97 7.29 -16.53 -0.38
CA SER A 97 6.78 -16.27 0.95
C SER A 97 7.59 -15.13 1.55
N MET A 98 6.95 -14.03 1.88
CA MET A 98 7.55 -12.95 2.68
C MET A 98 7.85 -13.43 4.12
N SER A 99 7.31 -14.58 4.51
CA SER A 99 7.60 -15.28 5.75
C SER A 99 8.78 -16.26 5.66
N ALA A 100 9.48 -16.32 4.50
CA ALA A 100 10.77 -16.98 4.46
C ALA A 100 11.63 -16.26 5.50
N GLY A 101 12.01 -16.98 6.55
CA GLY A 101 12.63 -16.43 7.75
C GLY A 101 13.79 -15.49 7.45
N ALA A 102 14.24 -14.78 8.46
CA ALA A 102 15.29 -13.74 8.43
C ALA A 102 16.61 -14.16 7.72
N ASP A 103 16.71 -15.40 7.28
CA ASP A 103 17.91 -16.02 6.70
C ASP A 103 17.88 -16.17 5.18
N SER A 104 16.80 -15.73 4.48
CA SER A 104 16.82 -15.80 3.01
C SER A 104 17.71 -14.71 2.44
N LEU A 105 18.84 -15.11 1.88
CA LEU A 105 19.79 -14.20 1.22
C LEU A 105 19.44 -13.91 -0.24
N ARG A 106 18.44 -14.58 -0.81
CA ARG A 106 17.98 -14.34 -2.18
C ARG A 106 16.73 -13.48 -2.22
N TRP A 107 16.81 -12.39 -2.97
CA TRP A 107 15.76 -11.41 -3.08
C TRP A 107 15.52 -10.98 -4.53
N ASN A 108 14.29 -10.66 -4.83
CA ASN A 108 13.94 -9.90 -6.02
C ASN A 108 14.03 -8.42 -5.67
N VAL A 109 14.77 -7.67 -6.49
CA VAL A 109 15.02 -6.24 -6.26
C VAL A 109 14.79 -5.45 -7.53
N ILE A 110 14.50 -4.15 -7.38
CA ILE A 110 14.58 -3.17 -8.47
C ILE A 110 15.93 -2.49 -8.34
N VAL A 111 16.76 -2.56 -9.39
CA VAL A 111 18.08 -1.93 -9.43
C VAL A 111 17.98 -0.61 -10.19
N GLY A 112 18.22 0.49 -9.49
CA GLY A 112 18.44 1.82 -10.03
C GLY A 112 19.93 2.04 -10.24
N SER A 113 20.36 2.20 -11.50
CA SER A 113 21.76 2.41 -11.84
C SER A 113 21.87 3.24 -13.11
N GLY A 114 22.88 4.11 -13.15
CA GLY A 114 23.23 4.89 -14.35
C GLY A 114 23.85 4.06 -15.48
N ARG A 115 24.05 2.76 -15.29
CA ARG A 115 24.68 1.86 -16.27
C ARG A 115 23.88 0.56 -16.45
N LYS A 116 24.15 -0.16 -17.54
CA LYS A 116 23.56 -1.47 -17.80
C LYS A 116 24.12 -2.51 -16.80
N CYS A 117 23.23 -3.17 -16.06
CA CYS A 117 23.57 -4.25 -15.15
C CYS A 117 23.84 -5.56 -15.89
N ARG A 118 24.67 -6.46 -15.28
CA ARG A 118 25.06 -7.76 -15.81
C ARG A 118 25.00 -8.83 -14.72
N GLU A 119 24.76 -10.07 -15.12
CA GLU A 119 24.88 -11.24 -14.22
C GLU A 119 26.29 -11.34 -13.62
N GLY A 120 26.37 -11.76 -12.37
CA GLY A 120 27.60 -11.85 -11.61
C GLY A 120 28.17 -10.52 -11.12
N GLN A 121 27.56 -9.39 -11.48
CA GLN A 121 27.98 -8.08 -11.02
C GLN A 121 27.66 -7.93 -9.53
N ARG A 122 28.60 -7.32 -8.77
CA ARG A 122 28.48 -7.13 -7.33
C ARG A 122 28.29 -5.67 -7.00
N ALA A 123 27.38 -5.41 -6.06
CA ALA A 123 27.20 -4.11 -5.41
C ALA A 123 27.58 -4.22 -3.94
N SER A 124 28.05 -3.13 -3.34
CA SER A 124 28.46 -3.04 -1.94
C SER A 124 27.64 -1.97 -1.21
N PHE A 125 27.23 -2.27 0.00
CA PHE A 125 26.41 -1.41 0.86
C PHE A 125 26.97 -1.37 2.27
N GLY A 126 26.69 -0.27 2.97
CA GLY A 126 27.26 0.02 4.28
C GLY A 126 28.62 0.71 4.19
N PRO A 127 29.05 1.41 5.25
CA PRO A 127 30.25 2.25 5.24
C PRO A 127 31.55 1.47 5.02
N ARG A 128 31.57 0.17 5.29
CA ARG A 128 32.74 -0.72 5.10
C ARG A 128 32.45 -1.89 4.16
N GLY A 129 31.29 -1.88 3.47
CA GLY A 129 30.89 -2.97 2.59
C GLY A 129 30.39 -4.20 3.33
N GLU A 130 29.73 -4.01 4.48
CA GLU A 130 29.22 -5.09 5.34
C GLU A 130 28.17 -5.96 4.67
N LEU A 131 27.49 -5.42 3.65
CA LEU A 131 26.52 -6.12 2.84
C LEU A 131 26.91 -6.04 1.38
N THR A 132 26.98 -7.19 0.71
CA THR A 132 27.18 -7.25 -0.73
C THR A 132 26.00 -7.92 -1.40
N ALA A 133 25.66 -7.49 -2.62
CA ALA A 133 24.63 -8.12 -3.45
C ALA A 133 25.25 -8.55 -4.78
N THR A 134 25.05 -9.80 -5.15
CA THR A 134 25.43 -10.34 -6.46
C THR A 134 24.17 -10.47 -7.32
N LEU A 135 24.20 -9.87 -8.52
CA LEU A 135 23.12 -9.99 -9.49
C LEU A 135 23.12 -11.39 -10.10
N LEU A 136 22.05 -12.17 -9.90
CA LEU A 136 21.97 -13.55 -10.38
C LEU A 136 21.39 -13.62 -11.79
N LYS A 137 20.20 -13.06 -11.99
CA LYS A 137 19.51 -13.03 -13.30
C LYS A 137 18.52 -11.88 -13.38
N PRO A 138 18.30 -11.33 -14.61
CA PRO A 138 17.22 -10.36 -14.81
C PRO A 138 15.86 -11.06 -14.71
N LEU A 139 14.88 -10.31 -14.23
CA LEU A 139 13.48 -10.74 -14.13
C LEU A 139 12.61 -9.89 -15.06
N ALA A 140 11.37 -10.33 -15.28
CA ALA A 140 10.38 -9.53 -15.99
C ALA A 140 10.09 -8.23 -15.23
N GLY A 141 10.14 -7.10 -15.93
CA GLY A 141 9.94 -5.77 -15.36
C GLY A 141 11.17 -4.86 -15.47
N ILE A 142 10.93 -3.56 -15.41
CA ILE A 142 12.00 -2.56 -15.57
C ILE A 142 12.91 -2.59 -14.35
N GLY A 143 14.19 -2.88 -14.57
CA GLY A 143 15.21 -2.91 -13.52
C GLY A 143 15.08 -4.06 -12.52
N MET A 144 14.21 -5.02 -12.78
CA MET A 144 13.98 -6.16 -11.87
C MET A 144 15.11 -7.19 -12.00
N TRP A 145 15.68 -7.57 -10.87
CA TRP A 145 16.73 -8.57 -10.76
C TRP A 145 16.49 -9.49 -9.58
N GLN A 146 16.88 -10.76 -9.73
CA GLN A 146 17.12 -11.63 -8.60
C GLN A 146 18.57 -11.42 -8.16
N VAL A 147 18.76 -11.21 -6.87
CA VAL A 147 20.07 -11.02 -6.26
C VAL A 147 20.28 -11.99 -5.10
N GLU A 148 21.53 -12.26 -4.80
CA GLU A 148 21.95 -12.96 -3.59
C GLU A 148 22.80 -12.02 -2.74
N PHE A 149 22.33 -11.81 -1.51
CA PHE A 149 23.08 -11.03 -0.52
C PHE A 149 24.11 -11.92 0.19
N ALA A 150 25.25 -11.33 0.53
CA ALA A 150 26.24 -11.93 1.40
C ALA A 150 26.58 -10.94 2.53
N CYS A 151 26.48 -11.42 3.76
CA CYS A 151 26.73 -10.65 4.98
C CYS A 151 27.11 -11.60 6.13
N GLU A 152 27.83 -11.07 7.13
CA GLU A 152 28.24 -11.81 8.33
C GLU A 152 27.22 -11.71 9.48
N ARG A 153 26.31 -10.75 9.40
CA ARG A 153 25.24 -10.48 10.37
C ARG A 153 23.88 -10.72 9.71
N PRO A 154 22.81 -10.93 10.50
CA PRO A 154 21.46 -11.04 9.94
C PRO A 154 21.13 -9.88 9.01
N LEU A 155 20.57 -10.18 7.82
CA LEU A 155 20.28 -9.19 6.79
C LEU A 155 19.36 -8.07 7.31
N MET A 156 18.37 -8.43 8.11
CA MET A 156 17.41 -7.45 8.64
C MET A 156 18.07 -6.44 9.58
N ASP A 157 19.06 -6.86 10.39
CA ASP A 157 19.82 -5.97 11.27
C ASP A 157 20.61 -4.93 10.47
N LEU A 158 21.20 -5.35 9.34
CA LEU A 158 21.93 -4.46 8.44
C LEU A 158 21.00 -3.51 7.70
N LEU A 159 19.80 -3.98 7.32
CA LEU A 159 18.76 -3.12 6.74
C LEU A 159 18.29 -2.06 7.74
N ASP A 160 18.13 -2.43 9.00
CA ASP A 160 17.76 -1.47 10.05
C ASP A 160 18.87 -0.44 10.31
N GLU A 161 20.14 -0.80 10.13
CA GLU A 161 21.29 0.07 10.37
C GLU A 161 21.51 1.07 9.23
N PHE A 162 21.51 0.65 7.98
CA PHE A 162 21.82 1.51 6.82
C PHE A 162 20.86 1.45 5.64
N GLY A 163 19.82 0.64 5.73
CA GLY A 163 18.69 0.71 4.80
C GLY A 163 17.88 1.98 5.02
N ARG A 164 17.25 2.46 3.96
CA ARG A 164 16.39 3.64 3.98
C ARG A 164 14.93 3.29 3.80
N THR A 165 14.07 4.13 4.35
CA THR A 165 12.61 4.01 4.18
C THR A 165 12.26 4.20 2.70
N PRO A 166 11.53 3.23 2.09
CA PRO A 166 11.22 3.28 0.66
C PRO A 166 10.01 4.19 0.39
N VAL A 167 10.16 5.50 0.63
CA VAL A 167 9.09 6.45 0.29
C VAL A 167 8.82 6.47 -1.21
N PRO A 168 7.57 6.76 -1.65
CA PRO A 168 7.21 6.76 -3.05
C PRO A 168 8.03 7.76 -3.87
N PRO A 169 8.25 7.53 -5.18
CA PRO A 169 9.15 8.35 -6.01
C PRO A 169 8.65 9.80 -6.24
N TYR A 170 7.39 10.10 -5.96
CA TYR A 170 6.85 11.47 -6.01
C TYR A 170 7.16 12.27 -4.73
N VAL A 171 7.59 11.63 -3.65
CA VAL A 171 8.11 12.27 -2.44
C VAL A 171 9.60 12.52 -2.66
N LYS A 172 9.96 13.76 -2.86
CA LYS A 172 11.34 14.16 -3.11
C LYS A 172 12.09 14.27 -1.78
N ARG A 173 13.29 13.67 -1.71
CA ARG A 173 14.17 13.71 -0.55
C ARG A 173 15.58 14.09 -0.96
N GLU A 174 16.19 14.96 -0.17
CA GLU A 174 17.61 15.31 -0.32
C GLU A 174 18.53 14.23 0.28
N GLY A 175 17.95 13.30 1.06
CA GLY A 175 18.64 12.16 1.66
C GLY A 175 19.38 12.52 2.95
N THR A 176 18.91 13.55 3.65
CA THR A 176 19.47 13.95 4.96
C THR A 176 19.07 12.95 6.05
N ALA A 177 19.88 12.87 7.11
CA ALA A 177 19.58 12.01 8.26
C ALA A 177 18.25 12.40 8.97
N ALA A 178 17.93 13.70 8.96
CA ALA A 178 16.68 14.19 9.54
C ALA A 178 15.45 13.72 8.75
N GLU A 179 15.50 13.79 7.40
CA GLU A 179 14.44 13.27 6.55
C GLU A 179 14.26 11.75 6.70
N GLU A 180 15.38 11.01 6.80
CA GLU A 180 15.32 9.55 6.99
C GLU A 180 14.68 9.19 8.33
N ALA A 181 15.02 9.91 9.40
CA ALA A 181 14.42 9.71 10.72
C ALA A 181 12.92 10.03 10.71
N GLU A 182 12.51 11.13 10.04
CA GLU A 182 11.12 11.49 9.87
C GLU A 182 10.36 10.43 9.06
N ASP A 183 10.90 10.00 7.92
CA ASP A 183 10.25 9.01 7.07
C ASP A 183 10.12 7.65 7.79
N ARG A 184 11.13 7.24 8.55
CA ARG A 184 11.10 6.00 9.33
C ARG A 184 9.97 5.99 10.36
N GLU A 185 9.71 7.12 11.02
CA GLU A 185 8.65 7.27 11.98
C GLU A 185 7.29 7.51 11.32
N ARG A 186 7.24 8.44 10.35
CA ARG A 186 5.99 8.97 9.82
C ARG A 186 5.41 8.13 8.68
N TYR A 187 6.24 7.39 7.92
CA TYR A 187 5.79 6.48 6.87
C TYR A 187 5.44 5.09 7.41
N GLN A 188 4.79 5.07 8.59
CA GLN A 188 4.36 3.87 9.30
C GLN A 188 3.04 4.12 10.01
N THR A 189 2.11 3.15 9.98
CA THR A 189 0.89 3.22 10.78
C THR A 189 1.18 2.94 12.24
N ILE A 190 0.37 3.51 13.15
CA ILE A 190 0.54 3.28 14.59
C ILE A 190 0.21 1.84 15.04
N TYR A 191 -0.41 1.06 14.14
CA TYR A 191 -0.81 -0.33 14.36
C TYR A 191 -0.02 -1.33 13.51
N ALA A 192 1.07 -0.88 12.85
CA ALA A 192 1.93 -1.74 12.05
C ALA A 192 2.55 -2.85 12.89
N LYS A 193 2.40 -4.12 12.45
CA LYS A 193 2.79 -5.31 13.21
C LYS A 193 3.65 -6.27 12.40
N HIS A 194 3.21 -6.67 11.22
CA HIS A 194 3.83 -7.71 10.41
C HIS A 194 4.78 -7.12 9.37
N VAL A 195 6.09 -7.28 9.59
CA VAL A 195 7.14 -6.79 8.69
C VAL A 195 7.07 -7.49 7.33
N GLY A 196 7.22 -6.72 6.25
CA GLY A 196 7.25 -7.32 4.91
C GLY A 196 6.84 -6.38 3.78
N SER A 197 6.48 -5.15 4.08
CA SER A 197 5.98 -4.19 3.09
C SER A 197 7.06 -3.20 2.67
N VAL A 198 7.09 -2.86 1.38
CA VAL A 198 7.94 -1.79 0.84
C VAL A 198 7.17 -0.47 0.67
N ALA A 199 5.88 -0.47 0.97
CA ALA A 199 5.08 0.75 1.02
C ALA A 199 4.09 0.69 2.18
N ALA A 200 3.84 1.82 2.83
CA ALA A 200 2.85 1.90 3.90
C ALA A 200 1.41 1.86 3.35
N PRO A 201 0.45 1.29 4.11
CA PRO A 201 -0.97 1.45 3.81
C PRO A 201 -1.41 2.88 4.20
N THR A 202 -1.16 3.83 3.30
CA THR A 202 -1.08 5.26 3.59
C THR A 202 -2.37 5.89 4.13
N ALA A 203 -3.54 5.34 3.80
CA ALA A 203 -4.80 5.77 4.42
C ALA A 203 -4.84 5.53 5.94
N GLY A 204 -4.03 4.60 6.43
CA GLY A 204 -3.87 4.33 7.86
C GLY A 204 -2.97 5.31 8.60
N LEU A 205 -2.19 6.13 7.89
CA LEU A 205 -1.29 7.10 8.50
C LEU A 205 -2.01 8.21 9.25
N HIS A 206 -3.28 8.44 8.95
CA HIS A 206 -4.10 9.47 9.60
C HIS A 206 -4.50 9.11 11.03
N PHE A 207 -4.60 7.81 11.37
CA PHE A 207 -5.05 7.37 12.68
C PHE A 207 -4.07 7.73 13.79
N THR A 208 -4.63 8.12 14.93
CA THR A 208 -3.92 8.38 16.17
C THR A 208 -4.48 7.50 17.29
N PRO A 209 -3.75 7.31 18.42
CA PRO A 209 -4.27 6.59 19.57
C PRO A 209 -5.58 7.17 20.11
N GLU A 210 -5.74 8.50 20.07
CA GLU A 210 -6.93 9.20 20.57
C GLU A 210 -8.17 8.91 19.70
N ILE A 211 -7.99 8.83 18.37
CA ILE A 211 -9.08 8.47 17.46
C ILE A 211 -9.51 7.02 17.70
N PHE A 212 -8.56 6.11 17.90
CA PHE A 212 -8.92 4.74 18.24
C PHE A 212 -9.60 4.64 19.60
N ALA A 213 -9.15 5.37 20.62
CA ALA A 213 -9.81 5.41 21.92
C ALA A 213 -11.27 5.91 21.79
N ALA A 214 -11.50 6.97 21.02
CA ALA A 214 -12.85 7.48 20.79
C ALA A 214 -13.76 6.47 20.03
N LEU A 215 -13.20 5.70 19.09
CA LEU A 215 -13.95 4.63 18.42
C LEU A 215 -14.26 3.47 19.38
N ASP A 216 -13.30 3.11 20.24
CA ASP A 216 -13.48 2.06 21.26
C ASP A 216 -14.55 2.47 22.29
N GLU A 217 -14.56 3.73 22.74
CA GLU A 217 -15.60 4.29 23.62
C GLU A 217 -17.00 4.23 22.98
N LYS A 218 -17.10 4.35 21.66
CA LYS A 218 -18.36 4.16 20.91
C LYS A 218 -18.73 2.69 20.71
N GLY A 219 -17.88 1.74 21.13
CA GLY A 219 -18.09 0.31 20.92
C GLY A 219 -17.84 -0.16 19.48
N VAL A 220 -17.10 0.60 18.68
CA VAL A 220 -16.73 0.21 17.31
C VAL A 220 -15.71 -0.92 17.37
N ARG A 221 -16.03 -2.06 16.75
CA ARG A 221 -15.09 -3.17 16.63
C ARG A 221 -14.05 -2.89 15.56
N ARG A 222 -12.82 -3.37 15.80
CA ARG A 222 -11.71 -3.27 14.84
C ARG A 222 -11.17 -4.66 14.52
N ALA A 223 -10.76 -4.86 13.27
CA ALA A 223 -10.08 -6.06 12.80
C ALA A 223 -8.91 -5.69 11.89
N ALA A 224 -7.97 -6.60 11.69
CA ALA A 224 -6.82 -6.36 10.84
C ALA A 224 -6.65 -7.48 9.81
N VAL A 225 -6.25 -7.10 8.61
CA VAL A 225 -5.67 -7.98 7.60
C VAL A 225 -4.21 -7.60 7.42
N THR A 226 -3.40 -8.52 6.92
CA THR A 226 -2.03 -8.20 6.48
C THR A 226 -1.97 -8.32 4.96
N LEU A 227 -1.60 -7.27 4.27
CA LEU A 227 -1.21 -7.32 2.85
C LEU A 227 0.10 -6.56 2.70
N HIS A 228 1.12 -7.26 2.22
CA HIS A 228 2.43 -6.66 1.99
C HIS A 228 2.44 -5.93 0.65
N VAL A 229 2.52 -4.61 0.72
CA VAL A 229 2.43 -3.72 -0.44
C VAL A 229 3.75 -3.72 -1.20
N GLY A 230 3.68 -4.09 -2.47
CA GLY A 230 4.82 -4.05 -3.38
C GLY A 230 4.99 -2.68 -4.05
N PRO A 231 6.11 -2.47 -4.79
CA PRO A 231 6.39 -1.22 -5.48
C PRO A 231 5.47 -0.95 -6.67
N GLY A 232 4.73 -1.96 -7.12
CA GLY A 232 3.78 -1.87 -8.24
C GLY A 232 2.65 -0.89 -8.00
N THR A 233 2.25 -0.66 -6.75
CA THR A 233 1.19 0.28 -6.37
C THR A 233 1.45 1.72 -6.84
N PHE A 234 2.71 2.09 -7.06
CA PHE A 234 3.10 3.43 -7.52
C PHE A 234 3.30 3.53 -9.03
N ARG A 235 3.14 2.42 -9.78
CA ARG A 235 3.33 2.42 -11.23
C ARG A 235 2.09 2.98 -11.93
N PRO A 236 2.25 3.89 -12.90
CA PRO A 236 1.13 4.37 -13.71
C PRO A 236 0.63 3.25 -14.63
N VAL A 237 -0.68 3.22 -14.88
CA VAL A 237 -1.27 2.35 -15.89
C VAL A 237 -0.82 2.82 -17.27
N LYS A 238 -0.16 1.94 -18.03
CA LYS A 238 0.34 2.23 -19.40
C LYS A 238 -0.60 1.73 -20.48
N ALA A 239 -1.48 0.80 -20.15
CA ALA A 239 -2.45 0.23 -21.08
C ALA A 239 -3.46 1.30 -21.53
N GLU A 240 -3.81 1.32 -22.81
CA GLU A 240 -4.86 2.22 -23.32
C GLU A 240 -6.24 1.81 -22.82
N ASN A 241 -6.53 0.51 -22.83
CA ASN A 241 -7.74 -0.06 -22.24
C ASN A 241 -7.39 -0.64 -20.87
N ILE A 242 -8.23 -0.37 -19.88
CA ILE A 242 -7.96 -0.83 -18.51
C ILE A 242 -7.95 -2.35 -18.38
N GLU A 243 -8.70 -3.05 -19.23
CA GLU A 243 -8.79 -4.51 -19.27
C GLU A 243 -7.45 -5.17 -19.66
N ASP A 244 -6.56 -4.43 -20.35
CA ASP A 244 -5.23 -4.90 -20.77
C ASP A 244 -4.16 -4.69 -19.67
N HIS A 245 -4.54 -4.09 -18.54
CA HIS A 245 -3.62 -3.87 -17.42
C HIS A 245 -3.55 -5.09 -16.51
N HIS A 246 -2.34 -5.49 -16.15
CA HIS A 246 -2.08 -6.59 -15.22
C HIS A 246 -1.55 -6.03 -13.90
N MET A 247 -2.17 -6.46 -12.79
CA MET A 247 -1.72 -6.12 -11.45
C MET A 247 -0.59 -7.03 -11.00
N ASP A 248 0.35 -6.48 -10.24
CA ASP A 248 1.34 -7.30 -9.54
C ASP A 248 0.66 -8.09 -8.41
N PHE A 249 1.17 -9.31 -8.16
CA PHE A 249 0.72 -10.12 -7.03
C PHE A 249 1.23 -9.56 -5.71
N GLU A 250 0.34 -9.41 -4.73
CA GLU A 250 0.69 -9.03 -3.37
C GLU A 250 0.20 -10.09 -2.38
N ALA A 251 1.12 -10.54 -1.52
CA ALA A 251 0.82 -11.55 -0.51
C ALA A 251 -0.06 -10.96 0.59
N PHE A 252 -1.07 -11.72 1.01
CA PHE A 252 -1.97 -11.32 2.09
C PHE A 252 -2.26 -12.46 3.05
N THR A 253 -2.72 -12.09 4.24
CA THR A 253 -3.27 -12.98 5.27
C THR A 253 -4.53 -12.35 5.85
N VAL A 254 -5.59 -13.16 5.98
CA VAL A 254 -6.81 -12.86 6.72
C VAL A 254 -6.84 -13.77 7.95
N PRO A 255 -6.65 -13.24 9.17
CA PRO A 255 -6.74 -14.02 10.40
C PRO A 255 -8.15 -14.57 10.63
N PRO A 256 -8.31 -15.71 11.37
CA PRO A 256 -9.63 -16.26 11.71
C PRO A 256 -10.54 -15.24 12.40
N GLU A 257 -10.02 -14.53 13.38
CA GLU A 257 -10.77 -13.51 14.12
C GLU A 257 -11.26 -12.36 13.24
N THR A 258 -10.51 -12.03 12.16
CA THR A 258 -10.93 -11.00 11.20
C THR A 258 -12.03 -11.54 10.28
N ALA A 259 -11.91 -12.77 9.81
CA ALA A 259 -12.94 -13.39 8.99
C ALA A 259 -14.27 -13.49 9.76
N ASP A 260 -14.22 -13.96 11.00
CA ASP A 260 -15.39 -14.05 11.88
C ASP A 260 -16.01 -12.67 12.12
N ALA A 261 -15.18 -11.64 12.43
CA ALA A 261 -15.66 -10.28 12.66
C ALA A 261 -16.36 -9.67 11.44
N VAL A 262 -15.84 -9.91 10.23
CA VAL A 262 -16.46 -9.45 8.98
C VAL A 262 -17.80 -10.15 8.74
N ASN A 263 -17.83 -11.48 8.85
CA ASN A 263 -19.04 -12.27 8.65
C ASN A 263 -20.13 -11.88 9.65
N ASP A 264 -19.79 -11.75 10.93
CA ASP A 264 -20.69 -11.28 11.97
C ASP A 264 -21.22 -9.86 11.73
N CYS A 265 -20.36 -8.96 11.25
CA CYS A 265 -20.77 -7.59 10.93
C CYS A 265 -21.82 -7.60 9.82
N LYS A 266 -21.57 -8.36 8.73
CA LYS A 266 -22.50 -8.49 7.61
C LYS A 266 -23.82 -9.16 8.03
N ALA A 267 -23.76 -10.22 8.83
CA ALA A 267 -24.94 -10.93 9.31
C ALA A 267 -25.86 -10.03 10.16
N ARG A 268 -25.31 -9.05 10.88
CA ARG A 268 -26.06 -8.07 11.67
C ARG A 268 -26.55 -6.85 10.89
N GLY A 269 -26.25 -6.81 9.56
CA GLY A 269 -26.56 -5.63 8.73
C GLY A 269 -25.67 -4.42 9.04
N GLY A 270 -24.52 -4.61 9.65
CA GLY A 270 -23.49 -3.59 9.85
C GLY A 270 -22.69 -3.32 8.58
N ARG A 271 -21.98 -2.19 8.54
CA ARG A 271 -21.12 -1.82 7.42
C ARG A 271 -19.66 -2.15 7.72
N VAL A 272 -18.95 -2.67 6.72
CA VAL A 272 -17.51 -2.89 6.76
C VAL A 272 -16.79 -1.67 6.20
N PHE A 273 -16.12 -0.93 7.07
CA PHE A 273 -15.26 0.21 6.74
C PHE A 273 -13.84 -0.28 6.45
N CYS A 274 -13.43 -0.22 5.21
CA CYS A 274 -12.09 -0.60 4.78
C CYS A 274 -11.14 0.60 4.81
N VAL A 275 -10.05 0.50 5.57
CA VAL A 275 -8.99 1.51 5.59
C VAL A 275 -7.95 1.19 4.53
N GLY A 276 -7.97 1.96 3.46
CA GLY A 276 -7.06 1.84 2.31
C GLY A 276 -7.47 0.79 1.28
N SER A 277 -6.96 0.97 0.08
CA SER A 277 -7.18 0.07 -1.06
C SER A 277 -6.65 -1.35 -0.82
N THR A 278 -5.61 -1.49 0.00
CA THR A 278 -5.03 -2.80 0.34
C THR A 278 -5.98 -3.66 1.15
N THR A 279 -6.70 -3.07 2.12
CA THR A 279 -7.75 -3.77 2.88
C THR A 279 -8.89 -4.20 1.96
N VAL A 280 -9.35 -3.30 1.08
CA VAL A 280 -10.37 -3.62 0.07
C VAL A 280 -9.92 -4.79 -0.79
N ARG A 281 -8.72 -4.72 -1.39
CA ARG A 281 -8.21 -5.78 -2.26
C ARG A 281 -8.11 -7.12 -1.55
N THR A 282 -7.67 -7.14 -0.29
CA THR A 282 -7.58 -8.37 0.50
C THR A 282 -8.94 -9.01 0.68
N LEU A 283 -9.91 -8.25 1.21
CA LEU A 283 -11.23 -8.79 1.52
C LEU A 283 -12.01 -9.19 0.26
N GLU A 284 -11.97 -8.35 -0.77
CA GLU A 284 -12.63 -8.65 -2.06
C GLU A 284 -11.97 -9.83 -2.78
N SER A 285 -10.65 -10.01 -2.68
CA SER A 285 -9.96 -11.19 -3.25
C SER A 285 -10.40 -12.49 -2.60
N VAL A 286 -10.61 -12.49 -1.29
CA VAL A 286 -11.11 -13.68 -0.58
C VAL A 286 -12.55 -13.98 -0.99
N ALA A 287 -13.42 -12.97 -1.00
CA ALA A 287 -14.82 -13.11 -1.38
C ALA A 287 -14.98 -13.52 -2.87
N ALA A 288 -14.12 -13.04 -3.77
CA ALA A 288 -14.17 -13.39 -5.20
C ALA A 288 -13.82 -14.85 -5.50
N ARG A 289 -13.04 -15.51 -4.63
CA ARG A 289 -12.66 -16.93 -4.82
C ARG A 289 -13.84 -17.89 -4.78
N THR A 290 -14.98 -17.46 -4.30
CA THR A 290 -16.19 -18.26 -4.12
C THR A 290 -17.15 -18.21 -5.31
N GLY A 291 -16.76 -17.58 -6.43
CA GLY A 291 -17.58 -17.48 -7.63
C GLY A 291 -18.73 -16.47 -7.52
N ASP A 292 -19.78 -16.62 -8.33
CA ASP A 292 -20.93 -15.69 -8.38
C ASP A 292 -21.93 -15.88 -7.25
N GLU A 293 -21.92 -17.05 -6.61
CA GLU A 293 -22.75 -17.31 -5.43
C GLU A 293 -22.18 -16.51 -4.23
N VAL A 294 -23.08 -15.95 -3.42
CA VAL A 294 -22.67 -15.35 -2.15
C VAL A 294 -22.40 -16.49 -1.18
N PRO A 295 -21.12 -16.73 -0.82
CA PRO A 295 -20.82 -17.86 0.04
C PRO A 295 -21.27 -17.57 1.47
N ASP A 296 -21.50 -18.63 2.22
CA ASP A 296 -21.65 -18.60 3.65
C ASP A 296 -20.61 -19.57 4.27
N PRO A 297 -19.56 -19.07 4.91
CA PRO A 297 -19.24 -17.66 5.21
C PRO A 297 -18.72 -16.85 4.00
N LEU A 298 -18.99 -15.54 4.02
CA LEU A 298 -18.58 -14.62 2.95
C LEU A 298 -17.05 -14.44 2.87
N VAL A 299 -16.39 -14.39 4.03
CA VAL A 299 -14.93 -14.28 4.17
C VAL A 299 -14.42 -15.50 4.91
N VAL A 300 -13.44 -16.19 4.33
CA VAL A 300 -12.75 -17.32 4.98
C VAL A 300 -11.34 -16.92 5.40
N PRO A 301 -10.83 -17.41 6.55
CA PRO A 301 -9.47 -17.13 6.97
C PRO A 301 -8.46 -17.83 6.05
N GLY A 302 -7.24 -17.28 5.99
CA GLY A 302 -6.15 -17.89 5.25
C GLY A 302 -5.18 -16.90 4.65
N SER A 303 -4.13 -17.43 4.06
CA SER A 303 -3.11 -16.66 3.34
C SER A 303 -3.20 -16.90 1.83
N GLY A 304 -2.75 -15.93 1.06
CA GLY A 304 -2.75 -16.03 -0.40
C GLY A 304 -2.03 -14.89 -1.07
N ALA A 305 -2.21 -14.79 -2.37
CA ALA A 305 -1.76 -13.65 -3.16
C ALA A 305 -2.94 -13.06 -3.92
N SER A 306 -2.96 -11.75 -4.07
CA SER A 306 -3.99 -11.00 -4.78
C SER A 306 -3.38 -10.22 -5.92
N ASP A 307 -3.94 -10.38 -7.09
CA ASP A 307 -3.74 -9.57 -8.29
C ASP A 307 -5.06 -8.92 -8.74
N ILE A 308 -6.04 -8.85 -7.83
CA ILE A 308 -7.36 -8.33 -8.15
C ILE A 308 -7.25 -6.89 -8.66
N PHE A 309 -7.83 -6.63 -9.83
CA PHE A 309 -7.96 -5.31 -10.39
C PHE A 309 -9.42 -4.87 -10.35
N ILE A 310 -9.72 -3.94 -9.45
CA ILE A 310 -11.07 -3.44 -9.21
C ILE A 310 -11.28 -2.14 -10.00
N TYR A 311 -12.23 -2.16 -10.94
CA TYR A 311 -12.64 -1.02 -11.76
C TYR A 311 -14.13 -1.11 -12.14
N PRO A 312 -14.80 -0.05 -12.57
CA PRO A 312 -16.21 -0.11 -12.95
C PRO A 312 -16.46 -1.01 -14.20
N PRO A 313 -17.53 -1.84 -14.20
CA PRO A 313 -18.49 -2.07 -13.13
C PRO A 313 -18.05 -3.23 -12.21
N TYR A 314 -17.56 -2.95 -11.04
CA TYR A 314 -17.25 -3.99 -10.05
C TYR A 314 -18.34 -3.99 -8.95
N ARG A 315 -18.80 -5.18 -8.56
CA ARG A 315 -19.74 -5.35 -7.45
C ARG A 315 -18.99 -5.75 -6.18
N PHE A 316 -18.86 -4.80 -5.25
CA PHE A 316 -18.27 -5.06 -3.94
C PHE A 316 -19.15 -6.04 -3.15
N ARG A 317 -18.51 -6.99 -2.50
CA ARG A 317 -19.17 -8.02 -1.67
C ARG A 317 -18.99 -7.74 -0.19
N VAL A 318 -17.83 -7.25 0.20
CA VAL A 318 -17.42 -7.03 1.59
C VAL A 318 -17.36 -5.55 1.92
N CYS A 319 -16.69 -4.74 1.12
CA CYS A 319 -16.45 -3.33 1.38
C CYS A 319 -17.73 -2.49 1.20
N ASP A 320 -18.25 -1.93 2.28
CA ASP A 320 -19.40 -1.01 2.25
C ASP A 320 -18.97 0.44 2.24
N CYS A 321 -17.95 0.79 3.05
CA CYS A 321 -17.39 2.12 3.17
C CYS A 321 -15.86 2.06 3.04
N MET A 322 -15.26 3.11 2.50
CA MET A 322 -13.81 3.14 2.27
C MET A 322 -13.20 4.47 2.71
N LEU A 323 -12.17 4.40 3.56
CA LEU A 323 -11.25 5.50 3.79
C LEU A 323 -10.05 5.35 2.87
N THR A 324 -9.69 6.40 2.15
CA THR A 324 -8.55 6.37 1.22
C THR A 324 -7.90 7.75 1.08
N ASN A 325 -6.66 7.82 0.61
CA ASN A 325 -6.06 9.08 0.18
C ASN A 325 -6.57 9.49 -1.21
N PHE A 326 -6.29 10.71 -1.64
CA PHE A 326 -6.51 11.11 -3.03
C PHE A 326 -5.44 10.54 -3.95
N HIS A 327 -5.86 10.00 -5.10
CA HIS A 327 -5.02 9.22 -6.00
C HIS A 327 -4.67 9.95 -7.29
N LEU A 328 -3.61 9.50 -7.98
CA LEU A 328 -3.19 10.03 -9.29
C LEU A 328 -4.27 9.88 -10.37
N PRO A 329 -4.30 10.82 -11.33
CA PRO A 329 -5.01 10.60 -12.57
C PRO A 329 -4.61 9.27 -13.22
N GLN A 330 -5.58 8.56 -13.76
CA GLN A 330 -5.39 7.30 -14.49
C GLN A 330 -4.74 6.15 -13.68
N SER A 331 -4.76 6.22 -12.34
CA SER A 331 -4.24 5.14 -11.48
C SER A 331 -5.27 4.06 -11.24
N THR A 332 -4.80 2.84 -10.96
CA THR A 332 -5.64 1.70 -10.56
C THR A 332 -6.47 2.01 -9.31
N LEU A 333 -5.92 2.81 -8.41
CA LEU A 333 -6.59 3.22 -7.17
C LEU A 333 -7.75 4.16 -7.42
N LEU A 334 -7.60 5.12 -8.35
CA LEU A 334 -8.71 5.99 -8.78
C LEU A 334 -9.82 5.17 -9.45
N MET A 335 -9.46 4.12 -10.18
CA MET A 335 -10.43 3.20 -10.79
C MET A 335 -11.21 2.43 -9.73
N MET A 336 -10.55 1.93 -8.67
CA MET A 336 -11.20 1.27 -7.54
C MET A 336 -12.19 2.19 -6.81
N VAL A 337 -11.77 3.41 -6.48
CA VAL A 337 -12.65 4.42 -5.85
C VAL A 337 -13.84 4.73 -6.76
N SER A 338 -13.60 4.82 -8.08
CA SER A 338 -14.65 5.03 -9.09
C SER A 338 -15.61 3.84 -9.21
N ALA A 339 -15.13 2.62 -8.97
CA ALA A 339 -15.99 1.45 -8.92
C ALA A 339 -16.94 1.48 -7.70
N LEU A 340 -16.46 2.00 -6.55
CA LEU A 340 -17.26 2.05 -5.32
C LEU A 340 -18.31 3.17 -5.33
N ALA A 341 -17.95 4.37 -5.80
CA ALA A 341 -18.81 5.57 -5.67
C ALA A 341 -19.35 6.10 -7.01
N GLY A 342 -18.99 5.46 -8.12
CA GLY A 342 -19.34 5.94 -9.47
C GLY A 342 -18.31 6.94 -10.01
N ARG A 343 -17.83 6.67 -11.23
CA ARG A 343 -16.74 7.45 -11.86
C ARG A 343 -17.01 8.95 -11.91
N GLU A 344 -18.19 9.37 -12.33
CA GLU A 344 -18.52 10.78 -12.49
C GLU A 344 -18.54 11.51 -11.15
N ARG A 345 -19.13 10.90 -10.11
CA ARG A 345 -19.15 11.46 -8.75
C ARG A 345 -17.74 11.60 -8.20
N VAL A 346 -16.89 10.60 -8.39
CA VAL A 346 -15.49 10.63 -7.94
C VAL A 346 -14.73 11.74 -8.66
N LEU A 347 -14.81 11.84 -9.99
CA LEU A 347 -14.12 12.90 -10.74
C LEU A 347 -14.62 14.30 -10.38
N CYS A 348 -15.93 14.48 -10.14
CA CYS A 348 -16.48 15.73 -9.62
C CYS A 348 -15.90 16.07 -8.23
N SER A 349 -15.87 15.09 -7.32
CA SER A 349 -15.28 15.25 -5.97
C SER A 349 -13.79 15.60 -6.03
N TYR A 350 -13.04 14.99 -6.93
CA TYR A 350 -11.61 15.30 -7.15
C TYR A 350 -11.41 16.71 -7.71
N ALA A 351 -12.28 17.16 -8.62
CA ALA A 351 -12.26 18.54 -9.10
C ALA A 351 -12.58 19.54 -7.97
N LEU A 352 -13.49 19.20 -7.05
CA LEU A 352 -13.75 19.98 -5.84
C LEU A 352 -12.53 20.01 -4.91
N ALA A 353 -11.89 18.85 -4.69
CA ALA A 353 -10.68 18.74 -3.87
C ALA A 353 -9.55 19.62 -4.41
N VAL A 354 -9.30 19.60 -5.73
CA VAL A 354 -8.30 20.45 -6.39
C VAL A 354 -8.61 21.93 -6.18
N ARG A 355 -9.87 22.36 -6.41
CA ARG A 355 -10.30 23.75 -6.20
C ARG A 355 -10.19 24.19 -4.75
N ALA A 356 -10.46 23.30 -3.81
CA ALA A 356 -10.39 23.55 -2.38
C ALA A 356 -8.95 23.36 -1.81
N ASN A 357 -7.96 23.15 -2.68
CA ASN A 357 -6.54 22.95 -2.31
C ASN A 357 -6.33 21.81 -1.30
N TYR A 358 -7.00 20.67 -1.48
CA TYR A 358 -6.62 19.45 -0.78
C TYR A 358 -5.24 19.00 -1.20
N GLN A 359 -4.52 18.38 -0.27
CA GLN A 359 -3.25 17.74 -0.55
C GLN A 359 -3.48 16.30 -0.99
N PHE A 360 -2.68 15.84 -1.96
CA PHE A 360 -2.86 14.54 -2.62
C PHE A 360 -1.76 13.57 -2.23
N PHE A 361 -1.99 12.28 -2.40
CA PHE A 361 -1.11 11.14 -2.17
C PHE A 361 -0.84 10.78 -0.71
N SER A 362 0.29 10.05 -0.49
CA SER A 362 0.60 9.33 0.74
C SER A 362 0.56 10.19 2.01
N TYR A 363 1.06 11.42 1.91
CA TYR A 363 1.09 12.39 3.02
C TYR A 363 -0.01 13.46 2.90
N GLY A 364 -0.88 13.31 1.91
CA GLY A 364 -1.96 14.25 1.66
C GLY A 364 -3.16 14.07 2.58
N ASP A 365 -4.23 14.74 2.20
CA ASP A 365 -5.55 14.62 2.82
C ASP A 365 -6.24 13.30 2.42
N CYS A 366 -7.38 12.99 3.03
CA CYS A 366 -8.10 11.76 2.77
C CYS A 366 -9.54 11.99 2.31
N MET A 367 -10.12 10.91 1.79
CA MET A 367 -11.50 10.80 1.37
C MET A 367 -12.16 9.63 2.09
N LEU A 368 -13.30 9.87 2.70
CA LEU A 368 -14.19 8.85 3.25
C LEU A 368 -15.38 8.69 2.30
N ILE A 369 -15.64 7.48 1.86
CA ILE A 369 -16.80 7.11 1.03
C ILE A 369 -17.79 6.32 1.90
N VAL A 370 -19.00 6.82 2.05
CA VAL A 370 -20.08 6.23 2.86
C VAL A 370 -21.35 6.02 2.06
#